data_25aa3b58cc3522313403bcf69cf67228
#
_entry.id   25aa3b58cc3522313403bcf69cf67228
#
_cell.length_a   1.000
_cell.length_b   1.000
_cell.length_c   1.000
_cell.angle_alpha   90.00
_cell.angle_beta   90.00
_cell.angle_gamma   90.00
#
_symmetry.space_group_name_H-M   'P 1'
#
loop_
_entity.id
_entity.type
_entity.pdbx_description
1 polymer ?
#
loop_
_entity_poly.entity_id
_entity_poly.type
_entity_poly.pdbx_seq_one_letter_code
_entity_poly.pdbx_strand_id
1 'polypeptide(L)'
;MAAYVVFMRDETLNPVELEKYSADVDVSFEGHDVTFLADYGTIETLEGHAIEGAVILQFPDMAAARAWYRSPEYQEAAEHRFRGARYRGFIVEGL
;
A
#
# COMPACT_ATOMS: atom_id res chain seq x y z
N MET A 1 -16.66 -11.56 -1.24
CA MET A 1 -16.11 -11.10 0.05
C MET A 1 -15.02 -10.08 -0.22
N ALA A 2 -15.02 -8.99 0.53
CA ALA A 2 -14.01 -7.96 0.36
C ALA A 2 -12.61 -8.52 0.65
N ALA A 3 -11.61 -7.88 0.07
CA ALA A 3 -10.21 -8.15 0.36
C ALA A 3 -9.52 -6.85 0.72
N TYR A 4 -8.56 -6.93 1.59
CA TYR A 4 -7.84 -5.76 2.09
C TYR A 4 -6.36 -5.88 1.74
N VAL A 5 -5.81 -4.80 1.20
CA VAL A 5 -4.36 -4.67 1.02
C VAL A 5 -3.86 -3.80 2.16
N VAL A 6 -2.90 -4.30 2.90
CA VAL A 6 -2.32 -3.59 4.04
C VAL A 6 -0.83 -3.41 3.80
N PHE A 7 -0.38 -2.17 3.83
CA PHE A 7 1.04 -1.84 3.80
C PHE A 7 1.43 -1.15 5.10
N MET A 8 2.55 -1.58 5.68
CA MET A 8 3.12 -0.97 6.86
C MET A 8 4.53 -0.51 6.54
N ARG A 9 4.81 0.78 6.74
CA ARG A 9 6.16 1.30 6.55
C ARG A 9 6.91 1.18 7.87
N ASP A 10 7.95 0.35 7.87
CA ASP A 10 8.78 0.15 9.06
C ASP A 10 9.86 1.22 9.18
N GLU A 11 10.48 1.61 8.07
CA GLU A 11 11.59 2.55 8.09
C GLU A 11 11.71 3.25 6.74
N THR A 12 11.84 4.58 6.78
CA THR A 12 12.14 5.38 5.59
C THR A 12 13.64 5.34 5.32
N LEU A 13 14.02 5.01 4.08
CA LEU A 13 15.41 4.96 3.65
C LEU A 13 15.76 6.13 2.73
N ASN A 14 14.86 6.50 1.82
CA ASN A 14 15.08 7.57 0.86
C ASN A 14 13.78 8.34 0.61
N PRO A 15 13.59 9.49 1.28
CA PRO A 15 12.35 10.26 1.15
C PRO A 15 12.05 10.72 -0.28
N VAL A 16 13.07 10.97 -1.10
CA VAL A 16 12.87 11.40 -2.49
C VAL A 16 12.19 10.30 -3.30
N GLU A 17 12.59 9.04 -3.09
CA GLU A 17 11.95 7.91 -3.76
C GLU A 17 10.50 7.76 -3.31
N LEU A 18 10.20 8.01 -2.04
CA LEU A 18 8.83 7.96 -1.54
C LEU A 18 7.96 9.06 -2.15
N GLU A 19 8.52 10.23 -2.43
CA GLU A 19 7.80 11.29 -3.14
C GLU A 19 7.44 10.86 -4.55
N LYS A 20 8.35 10.18 -5.24
CA LYS A 20 8.09 9.63 -6.57
C LYS A 20 7.02 8.56 -6.51
N TYR A 21 7.06 7.71 -5.49
CA TYR A 21 6.02 6.71 -5.28
C TYR A 21 4.65 7.37 -5.11
N SER A 22 4.57 8.38 -4.27
CA SER A 22 3.29 9.09 -4.02
C SER A 22 2.74 9.73 -5.30
N ALA A 23 3.61 10.25 -6.16
CA ALA A 23 3.18 10.85 -7.43
C ALA A 23 2.65 9.78 -8.40
N ASP A 24 3.29 8.62 -8.44
CA ASP A 24 2.99 7.58 -9.44
C ASP A 24 1.89 6.63 -9.01
N VAL A 25 1.71 6.39 -7.71
CA VAL A 25 0.77 5.38 -7.22
C VAL A 25 -0.68 5.73 -7.54
N ASP A 26 -1.02 7.01 -7.56
CA ASP A 26 -2.40 7.43 -7.82
C ASP A 26 -2.89 6.99 -9.21
N VAL A 27 -2.01 7.05 -10.21
CA VAL A 27 -2.34 6.59 -11.57
C VAL A 27 -2.65 5.10 -11.58
N SER A 28 -2.01 4.32 -10.71
CA SER A 28 -2.20 2.88 -10.65
C SER A 28 -3.61 2.47 -10.27
N PHE A 29 -4.37 3.36 -9.63
CA PHE A 29 -5.74 3.05 -9.20
C PHE A 29 -6.77 3.23 -10.30
N GLU A 30 -6.43 3.86 -11.40
CA GLU A 30 -7.36 4.05 -12.51
C GLU A 30 -7.84 2.71 -13.05
N GLY A 31 -9.15 2.55 -13.19
CA GLY A 31 -9.76 1.31 -13.68
C GLY A 31 -9.89 0.22 -12.62
N HIS A 32 -9.51 0.48 -11.37
CA HIS A 32 -9.64 -0.46 -10.28
C HIS A 32 -10.66 0.05 -9.26
N ASP A 33 -11.47 -0.87 -8.73
CA ASP A 33 -12.48 -0.55 -7.72
C ASP A 33 -11.86 -0.63 -6.33
N VAL A 34 -11.33 0.49 -5.86
CA VAL A 34 -10.61 0.57 -4.60
C VAL A 34 -11.28 1.59 -3.67
N THR A 35 -11.36 1.23 -2.38
CA THR A 35 -11.79 2.14 -1.32
C THR A 35 -10.65 2.31 -0.35
N PHE A 36 -10.27 3.56 -0.06
CA PHE A 36 -9.23 3.86 0.91
C PHE A 36 -9.84 3.86 2.29
N LEU A 37 -9.37 2.97 3.16
CA LEU A 37 -9.84 2.87 4.54
C LEU A 37 -8.91 3.59 5.50
N ALA A 38 -7.61 3.56 5.25
CA ALA A 38 -6.61 4.31 5.99
C ALA A 38 -5.47 4.68 5.05
N ASP A 39 -4.95 5.87 5.18
CA ASP A 39 -3.90 6.38 4.30
C ASP A 39 -2.95 7.27 5.11
N TYR A 40 -1.99 6.63 5.76
CA TYR A 40 -0.96 7.28 6.60
C TYR A 40 -1.53 8.18 7.69
N GLY A 41 -2.64 7.76 8.30
CA GLY A 41 -3.20 8.45 9.46
C GLY A 41 -2.35 8.24 10.71
N THR A 42 -2.78 8.85 11.80
CA THR A 42 -2.11 8.72 13.09
C THR A 42 -2.07 7.27 13.54
N ILE A 43 -0.92 6.83 14.02
CA ILE A 43 -0.69 5.44 14.44
C ILE A 43 -0.36 5.41 15.94
N GLU A 44 -0.91 4.41 16.60
CA GLU A 44 -0.53 4.05 17.96
C GLU A 44 -0.09 2.58 17.90
N THR A 45 1.21 2.34 18.03
CA THR A 45 1.74 0.98 18.03
C THR A 45 1.46 0.33 19.38
N LEU A 46 0.81 -0.83 19.37
CA LEU A 46 0.45 -1.55 20.58
C LEU A 46 1.50 -2.58 20.98
N GLU A 47 2.08 -3.25 19.99
CA GLU A 47 3.07 -4.30 20.22
C GLU A 47 4.09 -4.30 19.09
N GLY A 48 5.30 -4.66 19.41
CA GLY A 48 6.39 -4.76 18.43
C GLY A 48 7.06 -3.44 18.14
N HIS A 49 7.81 -3.40 17.05
CA HIS A 49 8.50 -2.19 16.61
C HIS A 49 7.50 -1.12 16.20
N ALA A 50 7.80 0.13 16.52
CA ALA A 50 7.00 1.24 16.03
C ALA A 50 7.04 1.27 14.50
N ILE A 51 5.88 1.47 13.88
CA ILE A 51 5.78 1.65 12.43
C ILE A 51 5.57 3.12 12.10
N GLU A 52 6.11 3.56 10.96
CA GLU A 52 6.05 4.97 10.57
C GLU A 52 4.76 5.33 9.85
N GLY A 53 4.12 4.37 9.21
CA GLY A 53 2.91 4.63 8.46
C GLY A 53 2.19 3.36 8.08
N ALA A 54 0.89 3.48 7.79
CA ALA A 54 0.08 2.36 7.35
C ALA A 54 -0.96 2.81 6.34
N VAL A 55 -1.20 1.94 5.36
CA VAL A 55 -2.25 2.12 4.35
C VAL A 55 -3.11 0.87 4.36
N ILE A 56 -4.43 1.07 4.35
CA ILE A 56 -5.38 -0.03 4.23
C ILE A 56 -6.32 0.30 3.07
N LEU A 57 -6.31 -0.56 2.06
CA LEU A 57 -7.15 -0.44 0.87
C LEU A 57 -8.14 -1.59 0.85
N GLN A 58 -9.36 -1.33 0.40
CA GLN A 58 -10.39 -2.35 0.23
C GLN A 58 -10.68 -2.56 -1.25
N PHE A 59 -10.74 -3.82 -1.65
CA PHE A 59 -11.17 -4.25 -2.99
C PHE A 59 -12.37 -5.16 -2.87
N PRO A 60 -13.16 -5.34 -3.94
CA PRO A 60 -14.34 -6.20 -3.89
C PRO A 60 -14.04 -7.65 -3.54
N ASP A 61 -12.89 -8.16 -3.97
CA ASP A 61 -12.46 -9.54 -3.71
C ASP A 61 -10.94 -9.69 -3.87
N MET A 62 -10.44 -10.87 -3.60
CA MET A 62 -9.02 -11.16 -3.71
C MET A 62 -8.49 -11.01 -5.13
N ALA A 63 -9.30 -11.40 -6.12
CA ALA A 63 -8.88 -11.29 -7.53
C ALA A 63 -8.66 -9.83 -7.93
N ALA A 64 -9.55 -8.94 -7.50
CA ALA A 64 -9.43 -7.50 -7.78
C ALA A 64 -8.19 -6.91 -7.10
N ALA A 65 -7.93 -7.30 -5.85
CA ALA A 65 -6.75 -6.83 -5.13
C ALA A 65 -5.46 -7.29 -5.82
N ARG A 66 -5.40 -8.56 -6.22
CA ARG A 66 -4.25 -9.10 -6.95
C ARG A 66 -4.06 -8.40 -8.30
N ALA A 67 -5.15 -8.15 -9.01
CA ALA A 67 -5.09 -7.49 -10.32
C ALA A 67 -4.45 -6.11 -10.20
N TRP A 68 -4.85 -5.33 -9.17
CA TRP A 68 -4.23 -4.03 -8.93
C TRP A 68 -2.75 -4.18 -8.58
N TYR A 69 -2.41 -5.03 -7.61
CA TYR A 69 -1.04 -5.17 -7.15
C TYR A 69 -0.09 -5.63 -8.28
N ARG A 70 -0.57 -6.51 -9.13
CA ARG A 70 0.22 -7.07 -10.25
C ARG A 70 0.18 -6.22 -11.51
N SER A 71 -0.60 -5.14 -11.51
CA SER A 71 -0.68 -4.28 -12.70
C SER A 71 0.68 -3.66 -13.00
N PRO A 72 1.03 -3.46 -14.27
CA PRO A 72 2.27 -2.80 -14.64
C PRO A 72 2.40 -1.41 -14.02
N GLU A 73 1.30 -0.67 -13.96
CA GLU A 73 1.26 0.68 -13.41
C GLU A 73 1.64 0.68 -11.93
N TYR A 74 1.07 -0.25 -11.15
CA TYR A 74 1.44 -0.33 -9.73
C TYR A 74 2.86 -0.83 -9.55
N GLN A 75 3.27 -1.87 -10.27
CA GLN A 75 4.61 -2.42 -10.13
C GLN A 75 5.70 -1.42 -10.49
N GLU A 76 5.44 -0.56 -11.47
CA GLU A 76 6.35 0.52 -11.82
C GLU A 76 6.48 1.53 -10.66
N ALA A 77 5.34 1.94 -10.08
CA ALA A 77 5.35 2.82 -8.90
C ALA A 77 6.05 2.15 -7.72
N ALA A 78 5.78 0.87 -7.51
CA ALA A 78 6.30 0.12 -6.36
C ALA A 78 7.83 0.06 -6.33
N GLU A 79 8.52 0.16 -7.48
CA GLU A 79 9.97 0.21 -7.50
C GLU A 79 10.52 1.37 -6.69
N HIS A 80 9.85 2.52 -6.73
CA HIS A 80 10.23 3.67 -5.91
C HIS A 80 10.01 3.38 -4.44
N ARG A 81 8.91 2.70 -4.10
CA ARG A 81 8.63 2.31 -2.71
C ARG A 81 9.68 1.35 -2.18
N PHE A 82 10.11 0.38 -2.99
CA PHE A 82 11.16 -0.57 -2.59
C PHE A 82 12.48 0.13 -2.30
N ARG A 83 12.84 1.14 -3.07
CA ARG A 83 14.06 1.92 -2.85
C ARG A 83 13.90 2.96 -1.74
N GLY A 84 12.66 3.38 -1.49
CA GLY A 84 12.38 4.47 -0.57
C GLY A 84 12.24 4.07 0.88
N ALA A 85 11.84 2.84 1.16
CA ALA A 85 11.55 2.43 2.52
C ALA A 85 11.46 0.91 2.65
N ARG A 86 11.51 0.46 3.90
CA ARG A 86 11.21 -0.92 4.25
C ARG A 86 9.75 -1.01 4.60
N TYR A 87 9.03 -1.80 3.83
CA TYR A 87 7.60 -2.05 4.03
C TYR A 87 7.35 -3.53 4.25
N ARG A 88 6.27 -3.81 4.95
CA ARG A 88 5.63 -5.12 4.95
C ARG A 88 4.26 -4.94 4.32
N GLY A 89 3.86 -5.87 3.47
CA GLY A 89 2.58 -5.78 2.79
C GLY A 89 1.95 -7.14 2.63
N PHE A 90 0.62 -7.18 2.67
CA PHE A 90 -0.14 -8.41 2.47
C PHE A 90 -1.54 -8.10 1.99
N ILE A 91 -2.18 -9.12 1.44
CA ILE A 91 -3.59 -9.08 1.10
C ILE A 91 -4.27 -10.08 2.03
N VAL A 92 -5.36 -9.68 2.67
CA VAL A 92 -6.15 -10.57 3.52
C VAL A 92 -7.60 -10.54 3.07
N GLU A 93 -8.22 -11.73 2.98
CA GLU A 93 -9.64 -11.82 2.66
C GLU A 93 -10.48 -11.43 3.86
N GLY A 94 -11.51 -10.61 3.61
CA GLY A 94 -12.45 -10.20 4.65
C GLY A 94 -13.53 -11.25 4.93
N LEU A 95 -14.42 -10.92 5.82
CA LEU A 95 -15.53 -11.78 6.21
C LEU A 95 -16.63 -11.84 5.14
#